data_299b45e5c64478a09e85d6e39974a46b
#
_entry.id   299b45e5c64478a09e85d6e39974a46b
#
_cell.length_a   1.000
_cell.length_b   1.000
_cell.length_c   1.000
_cell.angle_alpha   90.00
_cell.angle_beta   90.00
_cell.angle_gamma   90.00
#
_symmetry.space_group_name_H-M   'P 1'
#
loop_
_entity.id
_entity.type
_entity.pdbx_description
1 polymer ?
#
loop_
_entity_poly.entity_id
_entity_poly.type
_entity_poly.pdbx_seq_one_letter_code
_entity_poly.pdbx_strand_id
1 'polypeptide(L)'
;LAIAAHIPSSEIGLGYFQETHPQELFRECADFIELVSNPAQMPGVLNRALNTAIGSNGVAVLVIPGDVALAAAPVETAPASALPAAPRILPPDAEIERLAGLLNKGSAVTILAGSGCAGHHDAVVALADRLKAPVVHALRGKEHVEWDNPFDVGMTGLIGFSSGYHAMENADTILMLGTDFPYRAFYPKDARILQVDRDPGALGRRAALTQGLVGDVGETIAALLPHLNERSERRSE
;
A
#
# COMPACT_ATOMS: atom_id res chain seq x y z
N LEU A 1 -1.89 1.95 -14.96
CA LEU A 1 -1.40 2.57 -16.20
C LEU A 1 -2.35 3.67 -16.65
N ALA A 2 -1.83 4.87 -16.93
CA ALA A 2 -2.53 5.98 -17.57
C ALA A 2 -1.97 6.23 -18.98
N ILE A 3 -2.85 6.64 -19.91
CA ILE A 3 -2.48 7.07 -21.25
C ILE A 3 -2.87 8.54 -21.36
N ALA A 4 -1.89 9.41 -21.54
CA ALA A 4 -2.06 10.84 -21.73
C ALA A 4 -1.96 11.17 -23.22
N ALA A 5 -3.03 11.69 -23.80
CA ALA A 5 -2.98 12.22 -25.15
C ALA A 5 -2.12 13.50 -25.22
N HIS A 6 -1.47 13.71 -26.34
CA HIS A 6 -0.71 14.93 -26.60
C HIS A 6 -1.00 15.49 -28.01
N ILE A 7 -0.67 16.75 -28.21
CA ILE A 7 -0.75 17.41 -29.52
C ILE A 7 0.11 16.67 -30.56
N PRO A 8 -0.06 16.90 -31.87
CA PRO A 8 0.79 16.29 -32.87
C PRO A 8 2.26 16.52 -32.60
N SER A 9 3.09 15.53 -32.83
CA SER A 9 4.54 15.58 -32.51
C SER A 9 5.27 16.71 -33.22
N SER A 10 4.82 17.10 -34.43
CA SER A 10 5.37 18.23 -35.21
C SER A 10 5.09 19.60 -34.59
N GLU A 11 4.13 19.71 -33.66
CA GLU A 11 3.71 20.97 -33.07
C GLU A 11 4.26 21.16 -31.64
N ILE A 12 4.90 20.13 -31.07
CA ILE A 12 5.47 20.20 -29.71
C ILE A 12 6.60 21.21 -29.67
N GLY A 13 6.51 22.17 -28.74
CA GLY A 13 7.50 23.24 -28.55
C GLY A 13 7.24 24.49 -29.42
N LEU A 14 6.15 24.52 -30.19
CA LEU A 14 5.81 25.66 -31.04
C LEU A 14 4.71 26.55 -30.47
N GLY A 15 4.22 26.29 -29.26
CA GLY A 15 3.13 27.04 -28.62
C GLY A 15 1.76 26.74 -29.24
N TYR A 16 1.57 25.52 -29.71
CA TYR A 16 0.32 25.07 -30.30
C TYR A 16 -0.84 25.09 -29.30
N PHE A 17 -2.06 25.26 -29.80
CA PHE A 17 -3.26 25.27 -28.98
C PHE A 17 -3.36 24.01 -28.09
N GLN A 18 -3.58 24.20 -26.79
CA GLN A 18 -3.61 23.16 -25.76
C GLN A 18 -2.25 22.41 -25.55
N GLU A 19 -1.16 22.99 -25.98
CA GLU A 19 0.14 22.44 -25.63
C GLU A 19 0.33 22.42 -24.11
N THR A 20 0.72 21.28 -23.60
CA THR A 20 1.11 21.06 -22.20
C THR A 20 2.40 20.25 -22.15
N HIS A 21 2.88 19.99 -20.95
CA HIS A 21 4.08 19.15 -20.73
C HIS A 21 3.67 17.95 -19.85
N PRO A 22 3.02 16.93 -20.42
CA PRO A 22 2.49 15.80 -19.63
C PRO A 22 3.56 15.08 -18.82
N GLN A 23 4.79 14.96 -19.35
CA GLN A 23 5.89 14.32 -18.61
C GLN A 23 6.23 15.08 -17.32
N GLU A 24 6.16 16.43 -17.36
CA GLU A 24 6.39 17.25 -16.17
C GLU A 24 5.17 17.21 -15.24
N LEU A 25 3.97 17.27 -15.81
CA LEU A 25 2.72 17.24 -15.03
C LEU A 25 2.60 16.01 -14.15
N PHE A 26 2.98 14.84 -14.65
CA PHE A 26 2.83 13.57 -13.92
C PHE A 26 4.10 13.16 -13.14
N ARG A 27 5.16 13.97 -13.16
CA ARG A 27 6.46 13.64 -12.56
C ARG A 27 6.37 13.28 -11.07
N GLU A 28 5.53 13.97 -10.31
CA GLU A 28 5.42 13.77 -8.86
C GLU A 28 4.53 12.58 -8.46
N CYS A 29 3.73 12.05 -9.38
CA CYS A 29 2.75 11.02 -9.07
C CYS A 29 2.95 9.72 -9.85
N ALA A 30 3.99 9.61 -10.67
CA ALA A 30 4.25 8.43 -11.47
C ALA A 30 5.67 7.88 -11.29
N ASP A 31 5.76 6.55 -11.17
CA ASP A 31 7.04 5.82 -11.09
C ASP A 31 7.68 5.63 -12.47
N PHE A 32 6.87 5.75 -13.52
CA PHE A 32 7.31 5.64 -14.90
C PHE A 32 6.50 6.60 -15.77
N ILE A 33 7.20 7.43 -16.53
CA ILE A 33 6.57 8.32 -17.53
C ILE A 33 7.43 8.26 -18.80
N GLU A 34 6.79 8.04 -19.94
CA GLU A 34 7.50 8.04 -21.21
C GLU A 34 6.66 8.63 -22.36
N LEU A 35 7.31 9.39 -23.23
CA LEU A 35 6.75 9.86 -24.48
C LEU A 35 6.98 8.81 -25.57
N VAL A 36 5.90 8.34 -26.17
CA VAL A 36 5.98 7.47 -27.34
C VAL A 36 6.11 8.35 -28.58
N SER A 37 7.32 8.57 -29.02
CA SER A 37 7.64 9.43 -30.17
C SER A 37 7.57 8.73 -31.53
N ASN A 38 7.46 7.39 -31.53
CA ASN A 38 7.39 6.56 -32.72
C ASN A 38 6.52 5.32 -32.46
N PRO A 39 5.61 4.93 -33.37
CA PRO A 39 4.77 3.74 -33.19
C PRO A 39 5.56 2.44 -32.89
N ALA A 40 6.75 2.29 -33.43
CA ALA A 40 7.60 1.12 -33.21
C ALA A 40 8.08 0.96 -31.76
N GLN A 41 8.07 2.04 -30.96
CA GLN A 41 8.42 1.99 -29.55
C GLN A 41 7.29 1.41 -28.69
N MET A 42 6.04 1.52 -29.14
CA MET A 42 4.85 1.24 -28.33
C MET A 42 4.87 -0.12 -27.63
N PRO A 43 5.21 -1.25 -28.27
CA PRO A 43 5.21 -2.54 -27.59
C PRO A 43 6.20 -2.59 -26.42
N GLY A 44 7.41 -2.08 -26.62
CA GLY A 44 8.47 -2.09 -25.59
C GLY A 44 8.17 -1.16 -24.42
N VAL A 45 7.71 0.07 -24.72
CA VAL A 45 7.38 1.08 -23.71
C VAL A 45 6.16 0.67 -22.93
N LEU A 46 5.10 0.12 -23.57
CA LEU A 46 3.93 -0.41 -22.92
C LEU A 46 4.27 -1.55 -21.95
N ASN A 47 5.08 -2.50 -22.42
CA ASN A 47 5.53 -3.62 -21.57
C ASN A 47 6.29 -3.13 -20.34
N ARG A 48 7.20 -2.16 -20.50
CA ARG A 48 7.92 -1.55 -19.38
C ARG A 48 6.98 -0.81 -18.42
N ALA A 49 6.01 -0.06 -18.95
CA ALA A 49 5.03 0.65 -18.14
C ALA A 49 4.16 -0.31 -17.30
N LEU A 50 3.68 -1.40 -17.92
CA LEU A 50 2.90 -2.43 -17.22
C LEU A 50 3.72 -3.14 -16.15
N ASN A 51 4.95 -3.53 -16.46
CA ASN A 51 5.85 -4.18 -15.50
C ASN A 51 6.18 -3.27 -14.31
N THR A 52 6.38 -1.97 -14.56
CA THR A 52 6.58 -1.00 -13.48
C THR A 52 5.34 -0.87 -12.62
N ALA A 53 4.16 -0.67 -13.24
CA ALA A 53 2.91 -0.52 -12.50
C ALA A 53 2.59 -1.74 -11.61
N ILE A 54 2.85 -2.96 -12.10
CA ILE A 54 2.61 -4.20 -11.35
C ILE A 54 3.71 -4.41 -10.29
N GLY A 55 4.98 -4.22 -10.66
CA GLY A 55 6.11 -4.52 -9.79
C GLY A 55 6.23 -3.57 -8.60
N SER A 56 6.03 -2.26 -8.81
CA SER A 56 6.05 -1.26 -7.74
C SER A 56 4.69 -1.00 -7.08
N ASN A 57 3.61 -1.59 -7.61
CA ASN A 57 2.22 -1.23 -7.25
C ASN A 57 1.97 0.28 -7.39
N GLY A 58 2.57 0.90 -8.39
CA GLY A 58 2.63 2.32 -8.61
C GLY A 58 1.93 2.79 -9.89
N VAL A 59 2.18 4.02 -10.28
CA VAL A 59 1.58 4.65 -11.45
C VAL A 59 2.58 4.69 -12.60
N ALA A 60 2.16 4.19 -13.77
CA ALA A 60 2.89 4.37 -15.03
C ALA A 60 2.07 5.21 -16.02
N VAL A 61 2.70 6.13 -16.71
CA VAL A 61 2.06 7.04 -17.67
C VAL A 61 2.75 6.93 -19.03
N LEU A 62 1.95 6.74 -20.08
CA LEU A 62 2.41 6.85 -21.46
C LEU A 62 1.83 8.13 -22.08
N VAL A 63 2.69 8.97 -22.61
CA VAL A 63 2.29 10.17 -23.34
C VAL A 63 2.34 9.86 -24.85
N ILE A 64 1.20 10.00 -25.54
CA ILE A 64 1.10 9.60 -26.94
C ILE A 64 0.63 10.79 -27.78
N PRO A 65 1.47 11.34 -28.67
CA PRO A 65 1.07 12.36 -29.64
C PRO A 65 -0.01 11.84 -30.58
N GLY A 66 -0.93 12.72 -31.01
CA GLY A 66 -2.07 12.33 -31.82
C GLY A 66 -1.70 11.71 -33.18
N ASP A 67 -0.67 12.21 -33.82
CA ASP A 67 -0.14 11.66 -35.08
C ASP A 67 0.48 10.26 -34.89
N VAL A 68 1.16 10.03 -33.77
CA VAL A 68 1.69 8.72 -33.41
C VAL A 68 0.58 7.73 -33.11
N ALA A 69 -0.48 8.16 -32.40
CA ALA A 69 -1.65 7.31 -32.09
C ALA A 69 -2.43 6.90 -33.35
N LEU A 70 -2.45 7.74 -34.38
CA LEU A 70 -3.13 7.49 -35.65
C LEU A 70 -2.26 6.80 -36.70
N ALA A 71 -0.98 6.65 -36.46
CA ALA A 71 -0.06 5.98 -37.37
C ALA A 71 -0.37 4.48 -37.49
N ALA A 72 0.00 3.90 -38.65
CA ALA A 72 -0.13 2.47 -38.84
C ALA A 72 0.73 1.70 -37.82
N ALA A 73 0.17 0.64 -37.25
CA ALA A 73 0.93 -0.24 -36.37
C ALA A 73 2.09 -0.91 -37.16
N PRO A 74 3.26 -1.13 -36.53
CA PRO A 74 4.35 -1.86 -37.16
C PRO A 74 3.87 -3.26 -37.61
N VAL A 75 4.34 -3.69 -38.79
CA VAL A 75 3.97 -5.01 -39.35
C VAL A 75 4.46 -6.16 -38.48
N GLU A 76 5.62 -5.97 -37.82
CA GLU A 76 6.15 -6.89 -36.83
C GLU A 76 5.82 -6.34 -35.42
N THR A 77 4.67 -6.72 -34.90
CA THR A 77 4.40 -6.53 -33.48
C THR A 77 5.17 -7.57 -32.68
N ALA A 78 6.05 -7.14 -31.79
CA ALA A 78 6.61 -8.07 -30.82
C ALA A 78 5.48 -8.79 -30.09
N PRO A 79 5.61 -10.13 -29.85
CA PRO A 79 4.58 -10.83 -29.11
C PRO A 79 4.37 -10.16 -27.77
N ALA A 80 3.11 -10.03 -27.34
CA ALA A 80 2.79 -9.50 -26.04
C ALA A 80 3.54 -10.31 -24.97
N SER A 81 4.38 -9.66 -24.19
CA SER A 81 5.03 -10.30 -23.06
C SER A 81 3.97 -10.69 -22.02
N ALA A 82 4.13 -11.86 -21.42
CA ALA A 82 3.32 -12.23 -20.27
C ALA A 82 3.54 -11.19 -19.15
N LEU A 83 2.45 -10.70 -18.57
CA LEU A 83 2.55 -9.81 -17.42
C LEU A 83 3.12 -10.59 -16.22
N PRO A 84 4.02 -10.00 -15.45
CA PRO A 84 4.53 -10.62 -14.24
C PRO A 84 3.40 -10.76 -13.22
N ALA A 85 3.48 -11.81 -12.38
CA ALA A 85 2.68 -11.84 -11.17
C ALA A 85 3.12 -10.71 -10.22
N ALA A 86 2.18 -10.18 -9.43
CA ALA A 86 2.55 -9.24 -8.38
C ALA A 86 3.55 -9.92 -7.41
N PRO A 87 4.63 -9.23 -7.02
CA PRO A 87 5.61 -9.80 -6.11
C PRO A 87 4.97 -10.06 -4.74
N ARG A 88 5.35 -11.18 -4.12
CA ARG A 88 4.99 -11.54 -2.74
C ARG A 88 6.22 -11.29 -1.87
N ILE A 89 6.06 -10.50 -0.83
CA ILE A 89 7.14 -10.08 0.06
C ILE A 89 6.91 -10.68 1.43
N LEU A 90 7.82 -11.58 1.86
CA LEU A 90 7.84 -12.18 3.18
C LEU A 90 9.06 -11.68 3.96
N PRO A 91 8.88 -11.11 5.17
CA PRO A 91 10.01 -10.76 6.03
C PRO A 91 10.83 -11.99 6.43
N PRO A 92 12.12 -11.83 6.78
CA PRO A 92 12.94 -12.92 7.32
C PRO A 92 12.34 -13.51 8.61
N ASP A 93 12.51 -14.83 8.80
CA ASP A 93 11.96 -15.56 9.96
C ASP A 93 12.38 -14.95 11.30
N ALA A 94 13.64 -14.56 11.44
CA ALA A 94 14.15 -13.91 12.67
C ALA A 94 13.41 -12.60 13.00
N GLU A 95 13.00 -11.84 11.98
CA GLU A 95 12.24 -10.60 12.18
C GLU A 95 10.76 -10.91 12.53
N ILE A 96 10.18 -11.97 11.98
CA ILE A 96 8.85 -12.48 12.36
C ILE A 96 8.85 -12.94 13.82
N GLU A 97 9.85 -13.74 14.24
CA GLU A 97 10.00 -14.19 15.63
C GLU A 97 10.15 -13.02 16.60
N ARG A 98 10.93 -12.01 16.22
CA ARG A 98 11.09 -10.79 17.01
C ARG A 98 9.78 -10.03 17.15
N LEU A 99 9.02 -9.88 16.05
CA LEU A 99 7.70 -9.25 16.03
C LEU A 99 6.73 -9.99 16.96
N ALA A 100 6.70 -11.33 16.86
CA ALA A 100 5.90 -12.19 17.75
C ALA A 100 6.27 -11.97 19.22
N GLY A 101 7.57 -11.94 19.54
CA GLY A 101 8.04 -11.70 20.89
C GLY A 101 7.64 -10.34 21.46
N LEU A 102 7.57 -9.29 20.63
CA LEU A 102 7.08 -7.98 21.03
C LEU A 102 5.56 -7.96 21.24
N LEU A 103 4.80 -8.58 20.35
CA LEU A 103 3.35 -8.71 20.47
C LEU A 103 2.95 -9.54 21.69
N ASN A 104 3.64 -10.66 21.94
CA ASN A 104 3.37 -11.52 23.09
C ASN A 104 3.62 -10.80 24.44
N LYS A 105 4.50 -9.79 24.47
CA LYS A 105 4.76 -8.96 25.65
C LYS A 105 3.79 -7.80 25.82
N GLY A 106 3.05 -7.42 24.78
CA GLY A 106 2.07 -6.34 24.83
C GLY A 106 0.87 -6.75 25.67
N SER A 107 0.44 -5.94 26.64
CA SER A 107 -0.76 -6.20 27.44
C SER A 107 -2.00 -5.65 26.74
N ALA A 108 -1.87 -4.50 26.07
CA ALA A 108 -2.93 -3.77 25.41
C ALA A 108 -2.54 -3.52 23.93
N VAL A 109 -2.64 -4.59 23.11
CA VAL A 109 -2.36 -4.51 21.67
C VAL A 109 -3.57 -3.94 20.93
N THR A 110 -3.34 -3.00 20.02
CA THR A 110 -4.31 -2.51 19.06
C THR A 110 -3.76 -2.70 17.64
N ILE A 111 -4.59 -3.18 16.72
CA ILE A 111 -4.24 -3.29 15.29
C ILE A 111 -4.76 -2.04 14.59
N LEU A 112 -3.87 -1.34 13.85
CA LEU A 112 -4.23 -0.25 12.96
C LEU A 112 -4.09 -0.73 11.51
N ALA A 113 -5.23 -0.96 10.86
CA ALA A 113 -5.33 -1.53 9.52
C ALA A 113 -5.49 -0.44 8.44
N GLY A 114 -4.79 -0.58 7.33
CA GLY A 114 -4.90 0.29 6.18
C GLY A 114 -5.21 -0.44 4.88
N SER A 115 -5.01 0.25 3.75
CA SER A 115 -5.29 -0.30 2.41
C SER A 115 -4.44 -1.52 2.04
N GLY A 116 -3.28 -1.72 2.69
CA GLY A 116 -2.47 -2.92 2.49
C GLY A 116 -3.11 -4.20 3.03
N CYS A 117 -4.24 -4.10 3.75
CA CYS A 117 -5.05 -5.24 4.17
C CYS A 117 -6.01 -5.75 3.07
N ALA A 118 -6.01 -5.14 1.88
CA ALA A 118 -6.84 -5.55 0.75
C ALA A 118 -6.63 -7.03 0.41
N GLY A 119 -7.73 -7.81 0.35
CA GLY A 119 -7.69 -9.24 0.10
C GLY A 119 -7.24 -10.11 1.28
N HIS A 120 -7.01 -9.54 2.47
CA HIS A 120 -6.50 -10.24 3.65
C HIS A 120 -7.40 -10.11 4.88
N HIS A 121 -8.70 -9.86 4.68
CA HIS A 121 -9.71 -9.71 5.74
C HIS A 121 -9.64 -10.83 6.79
N ASP A 122 -9.79 -12.09 6.37
CA ASP A 122 -9.83 -13.24 7.27
C ASP A 122 -8.52 -13.40 8.06
N ALA A 123 -7.38 -13.06 7.46
CA ALA A 123 -6.09 -13.08 8.13
C ALA A 123 -6.03 -12.01 9.24
N VAL A 124 -6.54 -10.80 8.98
CA VAL A 124 -6.61 -9.73 9.98
C VAL A 124 -7.54 -10.12 11.13
N VAL A 125 -8.70 -10.69 10.84
CA VAL A 125 -9.65 -11.18 11.86
C VAL A 125 -9.02 -12.30 12.70
N ALA A 126 -8.35 -13.27 12.06
CA ALA A 126 -7.66 -14.35 12.76
C ALA A 126 -6.51 -13.84 13.68
N LEU A 127 -5.79 -12.84 13.23
CA LEU A 127 -4.74 -12.18 14.03
C LEU A 127 -5.35 -11.43 15.22
N ALA A 128 -6.44 -10.69 14.98
CA ALA A 128 -7.17 -9.97 16.03
C ALA A 128 -7.74 -10.95 17.08
N ASP A 129 -8.28 -12.09 16.64
CA ASP A 129 -8.76 -13.14 17.55
C ASP A 129 -7.60 -13.75 18.35
N ARG A 130 -6.47 -14.07 17.73
CA ARG A 130 -5.30 -14.60 18.44
C ARG A 130 -4.80 -13.65 19.53
N LEU A 131 -4.74 -12.35 19.22
CA LEU A 131 -4.28 -11.31 20.13
C LEU A 131 -5.36 -10.76 21.04
N LYS A 132 -6.65 -11.07 20.78
CA LYS A 132 -7.83 -10.45 21.39
C LYS A 132 -7.78 -8.92 21.33
N ALA A 133 -7.23 -8.42 20.22
CA ALA A 133 -6.94 -7.03 19.99
C ALA A 133 -8.06 -6.33 19.20
N PRO A 134 -8.46 -5.10 19.57
CA PRO A 134 -9.34 -4.30 18.73
C PRO A 134 -8.66 -3.96 17.40
N VAL A 135 -9.46 -3.93 16.33
CA VAL A 135 -9.06 -3.49 15.00
C VAL A 135 -9.60 -2.08 14.79
N VAL A 136 -8.67 -1.14 14.64
CA VAL A 136 -8.92 0.23 14.22
C VAL A 136 -8.49 0.34 12.76
N HIS A 137 -9.22 1.10 11.95
CA HIS A 137 -8.80 1.27 10.56
C HIS A 137 -8.64 2.73 10.16
N ALA A 138 -7.74 2.96 9.21
CA ALA A 138 -7.66 4.20 8.45
C ALA A 138 -8.81 4.25 7.41
N LEU A 139 -9.11 5.43 6.85
CA LEU A 139 -10.20 5.59 5.88
C LEU A 139 -10.13 4.55 4.73
N ARG A 140 -8.96 4.38 4.11
CA ARG A 140 -8.75 3.42 3.02
C ARG A 140 -8.66 1.96 3.47
N GLY A 141 -8.61 1.70 4.77
CA GLY A 141 -8.68 0.35 5.34
C GLY A 141 -10.11 -0.14 5.54
N LYS A 142 -11.07 0.80 5.68
CA LYS A 142 -12.47 0.52 6.03
C LYS A 142 -13.10 -0.60 5.21
N GLU A 143 -13.07 -0.50 3.90
CA GLU A 143 -13.68 -1.47 2.98
C GLU A 143 -13.06 -2.87 3.06
N HIS A 144 -11.85 -3.00 3.63
CA HIS A 144 -11.11 -4.25 3.69
C HIS A 144 -11.25 -5.00 5.01
N VAL A 145 -11.55 -4.31 6.12
CA VAL A 145 -11.48 -4.92 7.45
C VAL A 145 -12.69 -4.67 8.36
N GLU A 146 -13.61 -3.74 8.04
CA GLU A 146 -14.73 -3.39 8.93
C GLU A 146 -15.86 -4.43 8.90
N TRP A 147 -16.23 -4.91 7.72
CA TRP A 147 -17.36 -5.82 7.55
C TRP A 147 -17.09 -7.19 8.18
N ASP A 148 -18.11 -7.80 8.80
CA ASP A 148 -18.06 -9.12 9.43
C ASP A 148 -16.81 -9.34 10.32
N ASN A 149 -16.39 -8.29 11.03
CA ASN A 149 -15.24 -8.30 11.91
C ASN A 149 -15.67 -8.02 13.35
N PRO A 150 -15.73 -9.05 14.22
CA PRO A 150 -16.16 -8.87 15.60
C PRO A 150 -15.15 -8.10 16.47
N PHE A 151 -13.99 -7.76 15.96
CA PHE A 151 -12.94 -6.99 16.63
C PHE A 151 -12.89 -5.54 16.14
N ASP A 152 -13.65 -5.18 15.11
CA ASP A 152 -13.68 -3.82 14.61
C ASP A 152 -14.25 -2.85 15.65
N VAL A 153 -13.54 -1.77 15.90
CA VAL A 153 -13.97 -0.68 16.79
C VAL A 153 -14.05 0.66 16.05
N GLY A 154 -14.00 0.60 14.73
CA GLY A 154 -14.20 1.75 13.85
C GLY A 154 -12.91 2.48 13.49
N MET A 155 -13.11 3.61 12.87
CA MET A 155 -12.05 4.42 12.26
C MET A 155 -11.44 5.41 13.25
N THR A 156 -10.12 5.64 13.13
CA THR A 156 -9.43 6.75 13.81
C THR A 156 -9.08 7.88 12.83
N GLY A 157 -8.72 9.04 13.36
CA GLY A 157 -8.33 10.22 12.60
C GLY A 157 -9.38 11.33 12.64
N LEU A 158 -9.22 12.35 11.77
CA LEU A 158 -10.04 13.56 11.78
C LEU A 158 -11.55 13.33 11.61
N ILE A 159 -11.92 12.26 10.93
CA ILE A 159 -13.31 11.85 10.71
C ILE A 159 -13.61 10.50 11.38
N GLY A 160 -12.78 10.10 12.35
CA GLY A 160 -12.91 8.87 13.09
C GLY A 160 -13.94 8.93 14.20
N PHE A 161 -14.12 7.80 14.87
CA PHE A 161 -15.03 7.63 16.01
C PHE A 161 -14.26 7.61 17.33
N SER A 162 -14.94 7.93 18.43
CA SER A 162 -14.35 7.89 19.76
C SER A 162 -13.80 6.53 20.13
N SER A 163 -14.49 5.44 19.75
CA SER A 163 -14.03 4.07 19.98
C SER A 163 -12.67 3.77 19.34
N GLY A 164 -12.50 4.11 18.05
CA GLY A 164 -11.21 3.96 17.36
C GLY A 164 -10.12 4.84 17.97
N TYR A 165 -10.46 6.07 18.39
CA TYR A 165 -9.52 6.97 19.08
C TYR A 165 -9.06 6.38 20.43
N HIS A 166 -9.98 5.94 21.27
CA HIS A 166 -9.64 5.38 22.58
C HIS A 166 -8.88 4.05 22.47
N ALA A 167 -9.23 3.21 21.50
CA ALA A 167 -8.49 1.98 21.26
C ALA A 167 -7.03 2.23 20.88
N MET A 168 -6.75 3.31 20.15
CA MET A 168 -5.38 3.75 19.86
C MET A 168 -4.70 4.32 21.10
N GLU A 169 -5.36 5.24 21.81
CA GLU A 169 -4.76 6.00 22.92
C GLU A 169 -4.41 5.12 24.12
N ASN A 170 -5.27 4.12 24.41
CA ASN A 170 -5.07 3.20 25.52
C ASN A 170 -4.16 2.00 25.20
N ALA A 171 -3.60 1.93 24.00
CA ALA A 171 -2.70 0.84 23.63
C ALA A 171 -1.29 1.01 24.25
N ASP A 172 -0.70 -0.09 24.71
CA ASP A 172 0.74 -0.17 24.98
C ASP A 172 1.56 -0.63 23.77
N THR A 173 0.88 -1.19 22.80
CA THR A 173 1.49 -1.71 21.56
C THR A 173 0.51 -1.51 20.39
N ILE A 174 0.95 -0.79 19.36
CA ILE A 174 0.22 -0.64 18.10
C ILE A 174 0.89 -1.50 17.05
N LEU A 175 0.11 -2.34 16.37
CA LEU A 175 0.53 -3.05 15.18
C LEU A 175 -0.12 -2.40 13.95
N MET A 176 0.68 -1.68 13.17
CA MET A 176 0.26 -1.08 11.92
C MET A 176 0.40 -2.09 10.77
N LEU A 177 -0.67 -2.30 10.02
CA LEU A 177 -0.73 -3.23 8.90
C LEU A 177 -1.09 -2.49 7.61
N GLY A 178 -0.10 -2.35 6.71
CA GLY A 178 -0.31 -1.76 5.39
C GLY A 178 -0.91 -0.35 5.43
N THR A 179 -0.41 0.49 6.33
CA THR A 179 -0.89 1.86 6.51
C THR A 179 0.24 2.84 6.79
N ASP A 180 0.17 3.98 6.10
CA ASP A 180 0.94 5.19 6.39
C ASP A 180 0.00 6.26 6.96
N PHE A 181 -0.68 5.94 8.08
CA PHE A 181 -1.67 6.80 8.70
C PHE A 181 -1.07 8.18 9.08
N PRO A 182 -1.53 9.30 8.46
CA PRO A 182 -0.75 10.53 8.43
C PRO A 182 -0.83 11.39 9.70
N TYR A 183 -1.80 11.14 10.57
CA TYR A 183 -2.12 12.05 11.66
C TYR A 183 -1.34 11.71 12.93
N ARG A 184 -0.16 12.33 13.09
CA ARG A 184 0.76 12.06 14.21
C ARG A 184 0.14 12.26 15.58
N ALA A 185 -0.82 13.18 15.72
CA ALA A 185 -1.49 13.46 17.00
C ALA A 185 -2.36 12.31 17.52
N PHE A 186 -2.67 11.32 16.67
CA PHE A 186 -3.48 10.15 17.03
C PHE A 186 -2.65 8.93 17.42
N TYR A 187 -1.31 9.05 17.40
CA TYR A 187 -0.45 7.98 17.91
C TYR A 187 -0.21 8.18 19.41
N PRO A 188 -0.36 7.13 20.24
CA PRO A 188 -0.05 7.21 21.65
C PRO A 188 1.46 7.46 21.86
N LYS A 189 1.79 8.30 22.84
CA LYS A 189 3.18 8.77 23.07
C LYS A 189 4.11 7.67 23.60
N ASP A 190 3.57 6.78 24.42
CA ASP A 190 4.34 5.80 25.19
C ASP A 190 4.20 4.35 24.67
N ALA A 191 3.40 4.14 23.62
CA ALA A 191 3.22 2.82 23.04
C ALA A 191 4.40 2.40 22.15
N ARG A 192 4.63 1.09 22.11
CA ARG A 192 5.50 0.48 21.10
C ARG A 192 4.77 0.48 19.76
N ILE A 193 5.40 1.02 18.73
CA ILE A 193 4.86 1.02 17.38
C ILE A 193 5.59 -0.05 16.56
N LEU A 194 4.82 -0.99 16.04
CA LEU A 194 5.26 -2.08 15.17
C LEU A 194 4.58 -1.85 13.81
N GLN A 195 5.32 -1.90 12.71
CA GLN A 195 4.76 -1.61 11.38
C GLN A 195 5.15 -2.67 10.37
N VAL A 196 4.17 -3.15 9.62
CA VAL A 196 4.35 -4.02 8.44
C VAL A 196 3.84 -3.27 7.21
N ASP A 197 4.71 -3.08 6.24
CA ASP A 197 4.35 -2.44 4.97
C ASP A 197 5.19 -3.02 3.82
N ARG A 198 4.63 -3.04 2.61
CA ARG A 198 5.37 -3.42 1.39
C ARG A 198 6.39 -2.39 0.97
N ASP A 199 6.08 -1.11 1.22
CA ASP A 199 6.95 0.02 0.91
C ASP A 199 7.92 0.26 2.08
N PRO A 200 9.22 0.00 1.90
CA PRO A 200 10.22 0.33 2.92
C PRO A 200 10.24 1.82 3.26
N GLY A 201 9.87 2.69 2.31
CA GLY A 201 9.79 4.13 2.52
C GLY A 201 8.62 4.58 3.40
N ALA A 202 7.61 3.72 3.64
CA ALA A 202 6.51 3.98 4.57
C ALA A 202 6.91 3.72 6.02
N LEU A 203 7.91 2.83 6.25
CA LEU A 203 8.31 2.45 7.60
C LEU A 203 8.89 3.63 8.39
N GLY A 204 8.32 3.90 9.55
CA GLY A 204 8.79 4.96 10.45
C GLY A 204 8.51 6.40 9.98
N ARG A 205 7.82 6.59 8.86
CA ARG A 205 7.54 7.92 8.29
C ARG A 205 6.73 8.81 9.25
N ARG A 206 5.86 8.23 10.07
CA ARG A 206 4.92 8.97 10.93
C ARG A 206 5.24 8.90 12.40
N ALA A 207 5.76 7.78 12.88
CA ALA A 207 6.12 7.56 14.28
C ALA A 207 7.45 6.80 14.38
N ALA A 208 8.15 6.97 15.49
CA ALA A 208 9.33 6.15 15.77
C ALA A 208 8.91 4.70 16.00
N LEU A 209 9.54 3.77 15.29
CA LEU A 209 9.19 2.36 15.37
C LEU A 209 10.07 1.62 16.41
N THR A 210 9.43 0.73 17.15
CA THR A 210 10.13 -0.31 17.90
C THR A 210 10.63 -1.40 16.93
N GLN A 211 9.82 -1.71 15.89
CA GLN A 211 10.20 -2.59 14.79
C GLN A 211 9.39 -2.28 13.54
N GLY A 212 10.06 -2.27 12.37
CA GLY A 212 9.44 -2.18 11.06
C GLY A 212 9.83 -3.39 10.22
N LEU A 213 8.87 -3.99 9.51
CA LEU A 213 9.07 -5.11 8.60
C LEU A 213 8.60 -4.76 7.20
N VAL A 214 9.44 -5.03 6.21
CA VAL A 214 9.03 -4.96 4.80
C VAL A 214 8.38 -6.28 4.44
N GLY A 215 7.06 -6.26 4.18
CA GLY A 215 6.32 -7.47 3.86
C GLY A 215 4.86 -7.22 3.49
N ASP A 216 4.28 -8.18 2.77
CA ASP A 216 2.85 -8.23 2.53
C ASP A 216 2.12 -8.59 3.82
N VAL A 217 0.99 -7.94 4.06
CA VAL A 217 0.19 -8.13 5.28
C VAL A 217 -0.22 -9.60 5.44
N GLY A 218 -0.79 -10.20 4.40
CA GLY A 218 -1.26 -11.59 4.47
C GLY A 218 -0.15 -12.60 4.72
N GLU A 219 0.97 -12.48 3.98
CA GLU A 219 2.13 -13.35 4.13
C GLU A 219 2.75 -13.22 5.52
N THR A 220 2.87 -11.97 6.00
CA THR A 220 3.42 -11.69 7.32
C THR A 220 2.53 -12.24 8.43
N ILE A 221 1.21 -12.07 8.34
CA ILE A 221 0.27 -12.63 9.33
C ILE A 221 0.33 -14.15 9.34
N ALA A 222 0.34 -14.80 8.16
CA ALA A 222 0.41 -16.26 8.07
C ALA A 222 1.69 -16.82 8.73
N ALA A 223 2.83 -16.16 8.52
CA ALA A 223 4.09 -16.53 9.17
C ALA A 223 4.11 -16.21 10.68
N LEU A 224 3.43 -15.14 11.10
CA LEU A 224 3.42 -14.67 12.48
C LEU A 224 2.53 -15.50 13.42
N LEU A 225 1.36 -15.92 12.94
CA LEU A 225 0.35 -16.62 13.75
C LEU A 225 0.87 -17.83 14.55
N PRO A 226 1.73 -18.71 14.01
CA PRO A 226 2.28 -19.85 14.74
C PRO A 226 3.16 -19.46 15.96
N HIS A 227 3.72 -18.26 15.95
CA HIS A 227 4.62 -17.75 17.01
C HIS A 227 3.89 -16.95 18.09
N LEU A 228 2.57 -16.70 17.91
CA LEU A 228 1.79 -15.94 18.87
C LEU A 228 1.13 -16.83 19.93
N ASN A 229 1.22 -16.39 21.19
CA ASN A 229 0.48 -16.98 22.28
C ASN A 229 -1.02 -16.72 22.09
N GLU A 230 -1.83 -17.70 22.44
CA GLU A 230 -3.29 -17.52 22.49
C GLU A 230 -3.67 -16.72 23.74
N ARG A 231 -4.58 -15.75 23.60
CA ARG A 231 -5.12 -14.96 24.69
C ARG A 231 -6.56 -15.37 24.96
N SER A 232 -6.96 -15.40 26.23
CA SER A 232 -8.29 -15.84 26.65
C SER A 232 -9.30 -14.70 26.71
N GLU A 233 -8.86 -13.47 26.93
CA GLU A 233 -9.73 -12.32 27.20
C GLU A 233 -9.50 -11.21 26.20
N ARG A 234 -10.60 -10.62 25.72
CA ARG A 234 -10.57 -9.35 24.99
C ARG A 234 -10.20 -8.25 25.96
N ARG A 235 -9.44 -7.29 25.47
CA ARG A 235 -9.27 -6.02 26.14
C ARG A 235 -10.63 -5.34 26.23
N SER A 236 -11.10 -5.05 27.44
CA SER A 236 -12.28 -4.22 27.70
C SER A 236 -11.85 -2.75 27.71
N GLU A 237 -12.48 -1.94 26.91
CA GLU A 237 -12.32 -0.48 26.91
C GLU A 237 -13.46 0.21 27.65
#